data_25bc264590425af8b841acc839bd7a23
#
_entry.id   25bc264590425af8b841acc839bd7a23
#
_cell.length_a   1.000
_cell.length_b   1.000
_cell.length_c   1.000
_cell.angle_alpha   90.00
_cell.angle_beta   90.00
_cell.angle_gamma   90.00
#
_symmetry.space_group_name_H-M   'P 1'
#
loop_
_entity.id
_entity.type
_entity.pdbx_description
1 polymer ?
#
loop_
_entity_poly.entity_id
_entity_poly.type
_entity_poly.pdbx_seq_one_letter_code
_entity_poly.pdbx_strand_id
1 'polypeptide(L)'
;MNRGVARRPLFEDRDDTRFFLSRLAKEVRHGRLEVHAFCLMTNHYHILVRSPIGELAEAMCRVQYDHSRRFNRKRDRDGTLIRGRYFSKPVHSLTYRRILVSYIDGNPVKARMVKDSHRYALGSARHYVNSRGPIWLSRDWIESEAMRIADTKCFSASAYLRAFGNGSSREADELVAARIASTAVEDPLDDLIAASPKSVRSWMQSRARLADGHQIGLPVCGKAVLKRALTAQRMRPWIVKDGRHSRCGFELATSGLLRDLCGLGWKDIALAQNRTIATVRRNGDHHWRLVSRDLGYASRVATIVRFAMENFLPRGTG
;
A
#
# COMPACT_ATOMS: atom_id res chain seq x y z
N MET A 1 6.81 5.86 -1.49
CA MET A 1 5.93 4.69 -1.68
C MET A 1 4.72 4.74 -0.76
N ASN A 2 3.64 4.05 -1.09
CA ASN A 2 2.56 3.76 -0.17
C ASN A 2 1.87 2.45 -0.56
N ARG A 3 1.04 1.91 0.32
CA ARG A 3 0.34 0.65 0.12
C ARG A 3 -1.09 0.69 0.64
N GLY A 4 -1.90 -0.25 0.18
CA GLY A 4 -3.26 -0.43 0.67
C GLY A 4 -3.28 -0.90 2.12
N VAL A 5 -4.26 -0.44 2.87
CA VAL A 5 -4.53 -0.91 4.24
C VAL A 5 -4.66 -2.42 4.24
N ALA A 6 -4.00 -3.10 5.18
CA ALA A 6 -3.98 -4.57 5.25
C ALA A 6 -3.61 -5.25 3.91
N ARG A 7 -2.69 -4.64 3.15
CA ARG A 7 -2.25 -5.09 1.81
C ARG A 7 -3.38 -5.24 0.78
N ARG A 8 -4.49 -4.54 0.96
CA ARG A 8 -5.58 -4.51 -0.01
C ARG A 8 -5.11 -3.95 -1.35
N PRO A 9 -5.70 -4.40 -2.47
CA PRO A 9 -5.42 -3.81 -3.76
C PRO A 9 -5.69 -2.31 -3.77
N LEU A 10 -4.73 -1.56 -4.31
CA LEU A 10 -4.90 -0.14 -4.68
C LEU A 10 -5.41 -0.01 -6.12
N PHE A 11 -5.12 -1.01 -6.94
CA PHE A 11 -5.43 -1.04 -8.35
C PHE A 11 -6.02 -2.41 -8.68
N GLU A 12 -7.32 -2.48 -8.89
CA GLU A 12 -8.03 -3.70 -9.25
C GLU A 12 -8.21 -3.82 -10.76
N ASP A 13 -8.28 -2.68 -11.44
CA ASP A 13 -8.43 -2.64 -12.90
C ASP A 13 -7.58 -1.55 -13.56
N ARG A 14 -7.64 -1.51 -14.90
CA ARG A 14 -6.89 -0.52 -15.71
C ARG A 14 -7.35 0.91 -15.47
N ASP A 15 -8.59 1.14 -15.11
CA ASP A 15 -9.11 2.49 -14.87
C ASP A 15 -8.57 3.07 -13.56
N ASP A 16 -8.38 2.22 -12.55
CA ASP A 16 -7.74 2.64 -11.30
C ASP A 16 -6.33 3.15 -11.55
N THR A 17 -5.54 2.38 -12.33
CA THR A 17 -4.17 2.76 -12.66
C THR A 17 -4.10 4.00 -13.54
N ARG A 18 -4.95 4.10 -14.57
CA ARG A 18 -5.04 5.28 -15.43
C ARG A 18 -5.40 6.53 -14.63
N PHE A 19 -6.36 6.40 -13.73
CA PHE A 19 -6.78 7.52 -12.90
C PHE A 19 -5.66 7.97 -11.97
N PHE A 20 -4.99 7.05 -11.28
CA PHE A 20 -3.86 7.38 -10.41
C PHE A 20 -2.75 8.11 -11.18
N LEU A 21 -2.35 7.58 -12.34
CA LEU A 21 -1.35 8.21 -13.20
C LEU A 21 -1.81 9.57 -13.73
N SER A 22 -3.11 9.75 -14.01
CA SER A 22 -3.65 11.05 -14.41
C SER A 22 -3.55 12.10 -13.30
N ARG A 23 -3.68 11.68 -12.03
CA ARG A 23 -3.51 12.58 -10.87
C ARG A 23 -2.05 12.95 -10.68
N LEU A 24 -1.11 12.01 -10.84
CA LEU A 24 0.33 12.31 -10.87
C LEU A 24 0.66 13.30 -12.00
N ALA A 25 0.17 13.03 -13.20
CA ALA A 25 0.35 13.92 -14.36
C ALA A 25 -0.18 15.33 -14.09
N LYS A 26 -1.28 15.46 -13.36
CA LYS A 26 -1.81 16.75 -12.95
C LYS A 26 -0.83 17.51 -12.05
N GLU A 27 -0.25 16.85 -11.05
CA GLU A 27 0.72 17.49 -10.14
C GLU A 27 2.03 17.86 -10.87
N VAL A 28 2.45 17.07 -11.87
CA VAL A 28 3.58 17.42 -12.74
C VAL A 28 3.29 18.65 -13.57
N ARG A 29 2.11 18.74 -14.21
CA ARG A 29 1.70 19.94 -14.98
C ARG A 29 1.65 21.21 -14.14
N HIS A 30 1.39 21.08 -12.83
CA HIS A 30 1.42 22.23 -11.91
C HIS A 30 2.82 22.52 -11.36
N GLY A 31 3.87 21.85 -11.85
CA GLY A 31 5.24 22.06 -11.41
C GLY A 31 5.57 21.58 -9.99
N ARG A 32 4.66 20.83 -9.35
CA ARG A 32 4.86 20.34 -7.98
C ARG A 32 5.71 19.09 -7.90
N LEU A 33 5.67 18.28 -8.95
CA LEU A 33 6.41 17.02 -9.06
C LEU A 33 7.12 16.91 -10.39
N GLU A 34 8.30 16.30 -10.37
CA GLU A 34 8.98 15.68 -11.50
C GLU A 34 9.04 14.18 -11.21
N VAL A 35 8.47 13.37 -12.08
CA VAL A 35 8.44 11.91 -11.89
C VAL A 35 9.48 11.28 -12.80
N HIS A 36 10.47 10.60 -12.22
CA HIS A 36 11.57 9.98 -12.97
C HIS A 36 11.38 8.48 -13.18
N ALA A 37 10.90 7.76 -12.15
CA ALA A 37 10.60 6.34 -12.25
C ALA A 37 9.38 5.99 -11.42
N PHE A 38 8.61 4.99 -11.87
CA PHE A 38 7.47 4.49 -11.11
C PHE A 38 7.20 3.01 -11.40
N CYS A 39 6.60 2.36 -10.42
CA CYS A 39 6.04 1.02 -10.57
C CYS A 39 4.77 0.93 -9.72
N LEU A 40 3.62 0.67 -10.36
CA LEU A 40 2.34 0.46 -9.70
C LEU A 40 2.11 -1.05 -9.57
N MET A 41 2.24 -1.55 -8.35
CA MET A 41 1.95 -2.94 -8.01
C MET A 41 0.48 -3.05 -7.56
N THR A 42 -0.08 -4.24 -7.54
CA THR A 42 -1.50 -4.44 -7.19
C THR A 42 -1.92 -3.72 -5.91
N ASN A 43 -1.11 -3.79 -4.85
CA ASN A 43 -1.46 -3.27 -3.53
C ASN A 43 -0.53 -2.17 -3.00
N HIS A 44 0.44 -1.75 -3.77
CA HIS A 44 1.36 -0.66 -3.40
C HIS A 44 1.95 -0.02 -4.66
N TYR A 45 2.65 1.09 -4.47
CA TYR A 45 3.39 1.73 -5.55
C TYR A 45 4.74 2.27 -5.06
N HIS A 46 5.67 2.32 -5.97
CA HIS A 46 6.96 2.99 -5.81
C HIS A 46 7.09 4.10 -6.85
N ILE A 47 7.55 5.27 -6.42
CA ILE A 47 7.77 6.41 -7.33
C ILE A 47 9.05 7.11 -6.90
N LEU A 48 9.93 7.40 -7.85
CA LEU A 48 11.07 8.28 -7.71
C LEU A 48 10.66 9.65 -8.22
N VAL A 49 10.59 10.62 -7.31
CA VAL A 49 10.13 11.98 -7.62
C VAL A 49 11.11 13.02 -7.12
N ARG A 50 11.14 14.16 -7.79
CA ARG A 50 11.65 15.43 -7.28
C ARG A 50 10.46 16.36 -7.05
N SER A 51 10.51 17.16 -5.98
CA SER A 51 9.55 18.23 -5.73
C SER A 51 10.29 19.57 -5.85
N PRO A 52 10.20 20.24 -7.00
CA PRO A 52 10.99 21.46 -7.26
C PRO A 52 10.69 22.58 -6.30
N ILE A 53 9.45 22.69 -5.85
CA ILE A 53 8.96 23.77 -4.98
C ILE A 53 8.66 23.31 -3.55
N GLY A 54 9.07 22.08 -3.17
CA GLY A 54 8.91 21.57 -1.81
C GLY A 54 7.51 21.06 -1.45
N GLU A 55 6.53 21.05 -2.37
CA GLU A 55 5.13 20.68 -2.11
C GLU A 55 4.84 19.17 -2.26
N LEU A 56 5.83 18.30 -2.00
CA LEU A 56 5.65 16.84 -2.12
C LEU A 56 4.48 16.33 -1.28
N ALA A 57 4.34 16.83 -0.05
CA ALA A 57 3.30 16.36 0.87
C ALA A 57 1.91 16.65 0.35
N GLU A 58 1.67 17.87 -0.13
CA GLU A 58 0.38 18.27 -0.69
C GLU A 58 0.06 17.55 -1.99
N ALA A 59 1.03 17.48 -2.91
CA ALA A 59 0.86 16.81 -4.18
C ALA A 59 0.47 15.34 -3.98
N MET A 60 1.19 14.62 -3.14
CA MET A 60 0.89 13.21 -2.86
C MET A 60 -0.40 13.03 -2.07
N CYS A 61 -0.74 13.95 -1.17
CA CYS A 61 -2.03 13.95 -0.48
C CYS A 61 -3.19 14.04 -1.48
N ARG A 62 -3.12 14.97 -2.44
CA ARG A 62 -4.15 15.14 -3.50
C ARG A 62 -4.27 13.89 -4.37
N VAL A 63 -3.14 13.35 -4.83
CA VAL A 63 -3.13 12.12 -5.66
C VAL A 63 -3.80 10.96 -4.93
N GLN A 64 -3.43 10.73 -3.67
CA GLN A 64 -3.96 9.63 -2.86
C GLN A 64 -5.43 9.84 -2.49
N TYR A 65 -5.81 11.05 -2.12
CA TYR A 65 -7.18 11.41 -1.78
C TYR A 65 -8.13 11.20 -2.96
N ASP A 66 -7.78 11.76 -4.13
CA ASP A 66 -8.58 11.65 -5.34
C ASP A 66 -8.73 10.17 -5.76
N HIS A 67 -7.63 9.42 -5.70
CA HIS A 67 -7.64 7.99 -6.01
C HIS A 67 -8.53 7.21 -5.05
N SER A 68 -8.35 7.39 -3.75
CA SER A 68 -9.13 6.69 -2.73
C SER A 68 -10.62 7.00 -2.84
N ARG A 69 -10.96 8.28 -3.04
CA ARG A 69 -12.35 8.72 -3.20
C ARG A 69 -13.01 8.07 -4.42
N ARG A 70 -12.30 8.08 -5.58
CA ARG A 70 -12.82 7.44 -6.81
C ARG A 70 -12.95 5.93 -6.64
N PHE A 71 -11.91 5.29 -6.11
CA PHE A 71 -11.88 3.85 -5.88
C PHE A 71 -13.04 3.40 -5.00
N ASN A 72 -13.26 4.08 -3.87
CA ASN A 72 -14.34 3.79 -2.95
C ASN A 72 -15.72 4.04 -3.57
N ARG A 73 -15.90 5.17 -4.27
CA ARG A 73 -17.18 5.48 -4.94
C ARG A 73 -17.53 4.46 -6.02
N LYS A 74 -16.54 4.03 -6.82
CA LYS A 74 -16.74 3.03 -7.88
C LYS A 74 -17.22 1.68 -7.33
N ARG A 75 -16.87 1.38 -6.08
CA ARG A 75 -17.10 0.08 -5.44
C ARG A 75 -18.07 0.14 -4.25
N ASP A 76 -18.81 1.23 -4.15
CA ASP A 76 -19.72 1.50 -3.02
C ASP A 76 -19.10 1.16 -1.65
N ARG A 77 -17.84 1.64 -1.47
CA ARG A 77 -17.06 1.39 -0.27
C ARG A 77 -16.91 2.64 0.56
N ASP A 78 -16.89 2.42 1.87
CA ASP A 78 -16.45 3.40 2.84
C ASP A 78 -15.09 3.04 3.44
N GLY A 79 -14.42 4.03 4.04
CA GLY A 79 -13.23 3.84 4.84
C GLY A 79 -11.94 4.00 4.06
N THR A 80 -10.84 3.76 4.76
CA THR A 80 -9.49 4.04 4.25
C THR A 80 -9.05 2.99 3.25
N LEU A 81 -8.64 3.42 2.05
CA LEU A 81 -8.04 2.58 1.04
C LEU A 81 -6.52 2.47 1.24
N ILE A 82 -5.88 3.59 1.49
CA ILE A 82 -4.43 3.74 1.57
C ILE A 82 -4.00 3.82 3.03
N ARG A 83 -2.88 3.16 3.37
CA ARG A 83 -2.32 3.14 4.71
C ARG A 83 -1.71 4.50 5.09
N GLY A 84 -2.49 5.39 5.67
CA GLY A 84 -2.00 6.66 6.22
C GLY A 84 -1.15 7.49 5.26
N ARG A 85 -0.15 8.19 5.78
CA ARG A 85 0.78 9.00 5.00
C ARG A 85 1.69 8.11 4.15
N TYR A 86 2.06 8.60 2.96
CA TYR A 86 3.07 7.94 2.15
C TYR A 86 4.43 7.95 2.87
N PHE A 87 5.20 6.92 2.63
CA PHE A 87 6.58 6.86 3.07
C PHE A 87 7.47 7.55 2.04
N SER A 88 8.32 8.47 2.49
CA SER A 88 9.33 9.11 1.64
C SER A 88 10.69 9.14 2.34
N LYS A 89 11.73 9.00 1.54
CA LYS A 89 13.13 9.17 1.95
C LYS A 89 13.83 10.11 0.99
N PRO A 90 14.58 11.09 1.50
CA PRO A 90 15.43 11.90 0.66
C PRO A 90 16.51 11.04 0.00
N VAL A 91 16.77 11.33 -1.27
CA VAL A 91 17.78 10.65 -2.07
C VAL A 91 18.87 11.63 -2.43
N HIS A 92 19.96 11.64 -1.65
CA HIS A 92 21.04 12.62 -1.79
C HIS A 92 22.15 12.16 -2.73
N SER A 93 22.50 10.85 -2.71
CA SER A 93 23.59 10.35 -3.53
C SER A 93 23.14 9.88 -4.92
N LEU A 94 23.95 10.17 -5.92
CA LEU A 94 23.72 9.73 -7.29
C LEU A 94 23.74 8.20 -7.40
N THR A 95 24.64 7.54 -6.67
CA THR A 95 24.72 6.08 -6.62
C THR A 95 23.43 5.46 -6.09
N TYR A 96 22.91 6.00 -4.97
CA TYR A 96 21.66 5.49 -4.42
C TYR A 96 20.45 5.78 -5.33
N ARG A 97 20.46 6.91 -6.04
CA ARG A 97 19.43 7.25 -7.03
C ARG A 97 19.38 6.21 -8.17
N ARG A 98 20.55 5.75 -8.66
CA ARG A 98 20.63 4.67 -9.66
C ARG A 98 20.08 3.35 -9.14
N ILE A 99 20.49 2.98 -7.92
CA ILE A 99 19.99 1.78 -7.24
C ILE A 99 18.47 1.79 -7.17
N LEU A 100 17.88 2.95 -6.84
CA LEU A 100 16.43 3.09 -6.75
C LEU A 100 15.71 2.92 -8.09
N VAL A 101 16.28 3.36 -9.21
CA VAL A 101 15.68 3.11 -10.53
C VAL A 101 15.61 1.61 -10.80
N SER A 102 16.73 0.89 -10.66
CA SER A 102 16.78 -0.56 -10.84
C SER A 102 15.88 -1.31 -9.83
N TYR A 103 15.82 -0.83 -8.59
CA TYR A 103 14.94 -1.40 -7.56
C TYR A 103 13.47 -1.22 -7.92
N ILE A 104 13.05 -0.02 -8.33
CA ILE A 104 11.65 0.29 -8.70
C ILE A 104 11.23 -0.54 -9.90
N ASP A 105 12.06 -0.59 -10.92
CA ASP A 105 11.80 -1.37 -12.14
C ASP A 105 11.82 -2.88 -11.89
N GLY A 106 12.65 -3.36 -10.96
CA GLY A 106 12.77 -4.76 -10.60
C GLY A 106 11.59 -5.33 -9.77
N ASN A 107 10.74 -4.49 -9.19
CA ASN A 107 9.63 -4.95 -8.33
C ASN A 107 8.71 -6.00 -8.99
N PRO A 108 8.22 -5.82 -10.23
CA PRO A 108 7.35 -6.80 -10.86
C PRO A 108 8.07 -8.09 -11.23
N VAL A 109 9.38 -8.06 -11.47
CA VAL A 109 10.20 -9.24 -11.72
C VAL A 109 10.34 -10.06 -10.44
N LYS A 110 10.66 -9.40 -9.30
CA LYS A 110 10.72 -10.05 -7.98
C LYS A 110 9.38 -10.65 -7.56
N ALA A 111 8.29 -9.97 -7.89
CA ALA A 111 6.94 -10.47 -7.68
C ALA A 111 6.53 -11.57 -8.68
N ARG A 112 7.42 -11.98 -9.61
CA ARG A 112 7.17 -12.99 -10.66
C ARG A 112 5.97 -12.65 -11.55
N MET A 113 5.67 -11.37 -11.74
CA MET A 113 4.59 -10.92 -12.61
C MET A 113 5.03 -10.88 -14.08
N VAL A 114 6.31 -10.59 -14.31
CA VAL A 114 6.97 -10.57 -15.63
C VAL A 114 8.39 -11.11 -15.50
N LYS A 115 8.97 -11.54 -16.63
CA LYS A 115 10.39 -11.94 -16.68
C LYS A 115 11.32 -10.74 -16.75
N ASP A 116 10.93 -9.72 -17.50
CA ASP A 116 11.73 -8.53 -17.76
C ASP A 116 10.95 -7.29 -17.31
N SER A 117 11.62 -6.36 -16.63
CA SER A 117 11.00 -5.17 -16.03
C SER A 117 10.25 -4.30 -17.07
N HIS A 118 10.81 -4.17 -18.28
CA HIS A 118 10.22 -3.37 -19.36
C HIS A 118 8.94 -3.99 -19.96
N ARG A 119 8.67 -5.26 -19.71
CA ARG A 119 7.41 -5.91 -20.12
C ARG A 119 6.26 -5.61 -19.16
N TYR A 120 6.55 -5.04 -18.01
CA TYR A 120 5.49 -4.68 -17.07
C TYR A 120 4.77 -3.41 -17.51
N ALA A 121 3.45 -3.56 -17.76
CA ALA A 121 2.64 -2.48 -18.33
C ALA A 121 2.50 -1.24 -17.43
N LEU A 122 2.62 -1.41 -16.10
CA LEU A 122 2.38 -0.38 -15.08
C LEU A 122 3.69 0.11 -14.45
N GLY A 123 4.79 0.00 -15.17
CA GLY A 123 6.12 0.49 -14.78
C GLY A 123 6.71 1.48 -15.78
N SER A 124 7.65 2.32 -15.29
CA SER A 124 8.34 3.31 -16.11
C SER A 124 9.34 2.69 -17.08
N ALA A 125 9.96 1.54 -16.77
CA ALA A 125 10.96 0.87 -17.59
C ALA A 125 10.54 0.70 -19.05
N ARG A 126 9.29 0.32 -19.30
CA ARG A 126 8.74 0.17 -20.65
C ARG A 126 8.80 1.44 -21.49
N HIS A 127 8.64 2.59 -20.87
CA HIS A 127 8.63 3.88 -21.54
C HIS A 127 10.04 4.29 -21.99
N TYR A 128 11.04 3.93 -21.21
CA TYR A 128 12.45 4.13 -21.56
C TYR A 128 12.88 3.18 -22.67
N VAL A 129 12.55 1.90 -22.57
CA VAL A 129 12.94 0.89 -23.58
C VAL A 129 12.24 1.14 -24.92
N ASN A 130 10.96 1.51 -24.91
CA ASN A 130 10.22 1.80 -26.14
C ASN A 130 10.48 3.21 -26.69
N SER A 131 11.32 4.02 -26.04
CA SER A 131 11.56 5.43 -26.37
C SER A 131 10.28 6.28 -26.50
N ARG A 132 9.16 5.79 -25.97
CA ARG A 132 7.86 6.43 -25.99
C ARG A 132 7.29 6.41 -24.58
N GLY A 133 6.86 7.55 -24.09
CA GLY A 133 6.29 7.65 -22.76
C GLY A 133 5.36 8.85 -22.62
N PRO A 134 4.67 8.96 -21.52
CA PRO A 134 3.83 10.10 -21.23
C PRO A 134 4.72 11.35 -21.07
N ILE A 135 4.24 12.49 -21.58
CA ILE A 135 4.96 13.78 -21.54
C ILE A 135 5.31 14.21 -20.10
N TRP A 136 4.54 13.76 -19.12
CA TRP A 136 4.77 14.08 -17.72
C TRP A 136 5.90 13.26 -17.06
N LEU A 137 6.47 12.26 -17.75
CA LEU A 137 7.61 11.49 -17.25
C LEU A 137 8.89 12.27 -17.54
N SER A 138 9.60 12.72 -16.51
CA SER A 138 10.87 13.47 -16.61
C SER A 138 12.00 12.51 -16.93
N ARG A 139 12.42 12.48 -18.18
CA ARG A 139 13.34 11.48 -18.73
C ARG A 139 14.81 11.88 -18.69
N ASP A 140 15.10 13.17 -18.79
CA ASP A 140 16.43 13.73 -19.09
C ASP A 140 17.54 13.18 -18.21
N TRP A 141 17.31 13.14 -16.90
CA TRP A 141 18.31 12.62 -15.97
C TRP A 141 18.58 11.14 -16.16
N ILE A 142 17.53 10.31 -16.30
CA ILE A 142 17.68 8.85 -16.47
C ILE A 142 18.33 8.53 -17.82
N GLU A 143 17.95 9.22 -18.87
CA GLU A 143 18.52 9.04 -20.21
C GLU A 143 20.00 9.44 -20.24
N SER A 144 20.35 10.60 -19.68
CA SER A 144 21.74 11.05 -19.56
C SER A 144 22.58 10.06 -18.75
N GLU A 145 22.03 9.53 -17.68
CA GLU A 145 22.74 8.57 -16.84
C GLU A 145 22.89 7.20 -17.51
N ALA A 146 21.89 6.76 -18.28
CA ALA A 146 21.99 5.55 -19.08
C ALA A 146 23.07 5.68 -20.16
N MET A 147 23.12 6.82 -20.86
CA MET A 147 24.17 7.11 -21.85
C MET A 147 25.56 7.10 -21.22
N ARG A 148 25.71 7.72 -20.06
CA ARG A 148 26.97 7.78 -19.34
C ARG A 148 27.46 6.38 -18.90
N ILE A 149 26.58 5.53 -18.38
CA ILE A 149 26.91 4.16 -17.93
C ILE A 149 27.23 3.25 -19.12
N ALA A 150 26.48 3.43 -20.22
CA ALA A 150 26.69 2.63 -21.44
C ALA A 150 27.81 3.15 -22.33
N ASP A 151 28.42 4.28 -21.99
CA ASP A 151 29.44 4.98 -22.77
C ASP A 151 28.98 5.26 -24.21
N THR A 152 27.82 5.90 -24.35
CA THR A 152 27.20 6.20 -25.65
C THR A 152 26.85 7.67 -25.78
N LYS A 153 26.87 8.19 -27.03
CA LYS A 153 26.49 9.59 -27.30
C LYS A 153 24.98 9.79 -27.49
N CYS A 154 24.25 8.71 -27.71
CA CYS A 154 22.81 8.77 -27.93
C CYS A 154 22.07 7.79 -26.99
N PHE A 155 20.94 8.21 -26.52
CA PHE A 155 20.08 7.34 -25.72
C PHE A 155 19.47 6.22 -26.59
N SER A 156 19.47 5.01 -26.05
CA SER A 156 18.88 3.83 -26.67
C SER A 156 18.30 2.87 -25.64
N ALA A 157 17.43 1.99 -26.09
CA ALA A 157 16.89 0.92 -25.24
C ALA A 157 18.00 0.04 -24.65
N SER A 158 19.05 -0.25 -25.43
CA SER A 158 20.20 -1.03 -24.96
C SER A 158 21.02 -0.29 -23.90
N ALA A 159 21.18 1.03 -24.02
CA ALA A 159 21.84 1.84 -23.00
C ALA A 159 21.04 1.81 -21.68
N TYR A 160 19.72 1.95 -21.76
CA TYR A 160 18.86 1.83 -20.57
C TYR A 160 18.95 0.45 -19.93
N LEU A 161 18.83 -0.61 -20.70
CA LEU A 161 18.90 -1.98 -20.20
C LEU A 161 20.27 -2.31 -19.59
N ARG A 162 21.35 -1.81 -20.17
CA ARG A 162 22.70 -1.95 -19.59
C ARG A 162 22.83 -1.23 -18.26
N ALA A 163 22.23 -0.05 -18.13
CA ALA A 163 22.33 0.76 -16.92
C ALA A 163 21.41 0.28 -15.80
N PHE A 164 20.19 -0.16 -16.11
CA PHE A 164 19.12 -0.38 -15.13
C PHE A 164 18.37 -1.71 -15.32
N GLY A 165 18.48 -2.35 -16.46
CA GLY A 165 17.62 -3.47 -16.86
C GLY A 165 17.89 -4.80 -16.16
N ASN A 166 19.06 -4.98 -15.56
CA ASN A 166 19.44 -6.24 -14.88
C ASN A 166 18.79 -6.40 -13.49
N GLY A 167 17.90 -5.49 -13.13
CA GLY A 167 17.33 -5.43 -11.79
C GLY A 167 18.32 -4.91 -10.75
N SER A 168 17.92 -4.86 -9.51
CA SER A 168 18.81 -4.54 -8.40
C SER A 168 19.51 -5.80 -7.91
N SER A 169 20.78 -5.68 -7.49
CA SER A 169 21.49 -6.77 -6.82
C SER A 169 20.84 -7.05 -5.46
N ARG A 170 21.13 -8.23 -4.90
CA ARG A 170 20.62 -8.60 -3.57
C ARG A 170 21.04 -7.59 -2.50
N GLU A 171 22.29 -7.13 -2.54
CA GLU A 171 22.82 -6.14 -1.61
C GLU A 171 22.12 -4.77 -1.77
N ALA A 172 21.82 -4.38 -3.01
CA ALA A 172 21.08 -3.17 -3.30
C ALA A 172 19.64 -3.26 -2.75
N ASP A 173 19.01 -4.42 -2.87
CA ASP A 173 17.68 -4.68 -2.32
C ASP A 173 17.66 -4.63 -0.81
N GLU A 174 18.63 -5.26 -0.16
CA GLU A 174 18.79 -5.25 1.29
C GLU A 174 19.05 -3.81 1.79
N LEU A 175 19.86 -3.02 1.08
CA LEU A 175 20.10 -1.61 1.40
C LEU A 175 18.82 -0.77 1.30
N VAL A 176 18.03 -0.97 0.24
CA VAL A 176 16.75 -0.26 0.07
C VAL A 176 15.74 -0.71 1.14
N ALA A 177 15.65 -2.03 1.41
CA ALA A 177 14.78 -2.59 2.42
C ALA A 177 15.14 -2.07 3.82
N ALA A 178 16.42 -2.05 4.18
CA ALA A 178 16.90 -1.51 5.45
C ALA A 178 16.56 -0.02 5.60
N ARG A 179 16.70 0.77 4.53
CA ARG A 179 16.30 2.19 4.55
C ARG A 179 14.80 2.40 4.65
N ILE A 180 14.01 1.52 4.08
CA ILE A 180 12.55 1.54 4.22
C ILE A 180 12.17 1.14 5.66
N ALA A 181 12.76 0.08 6.19
CA ALA A 181 12.49 -0.44 7.53
C ALA A 181 12.85 0.58 8.64
N SER A 182 13.96 1.31 8.49
CA SER A 182 14.46 2.26 9.50
C SER A 182 13.49 3.41 9.85
N THR A 183 12.38 3.55 9.13
CA THR A 183 11.36 4.59 9.36
C THR A 183 9.94 4.09 9.09
N ALA A 184 9.77 2.82 8.74
CA ALA A 184 8.45 2.22 8.68
C ALA A 184 7.90 2.18 10.10
N VAL A 185 6.79 2.86 10.34
CA VAL A 185 5.92 2.49 11.45
C VAL A 185 5.49 1.08 11.13
N GLU A 186 5.96 0.12 11.93
CA GLU A 186 5.56 -1.28 11.80
C GLU A 186 4.04 -1.32 11.84
N ASP A 187 3.42 -1.87 10.79
CA ASP A 187 2.01 -2.19 10.82
C ASP A 187 1.90 -3.64 11.31
N PRO A 188 1.47 -3.86 12.54
CA PRO A 188 1.33 -5.21 13.07
C PRO A 188 0.42 -6.09 12.24
N LEU A 189 -0.54 -5.47 11.52
CA LEU A 189 -1.43 -6.20 10.60
C LEU A 189 -0.70 -6.68 9.35
N ASP A 190 0.25 -5.90 8.84
CA ASP A 190 1.04 -6.31 7.68
C ASP A 190 2.01 -7.44 7.99
N ASP A 191 2.66 -7.39 9.14
CA ASP A 191 3.55 -8.47 9.59
C ASP A 191 2.76 -9.73 9.86
N LEU A 192 1.57 -9.59 10.45
CA LEU A 192 0.68 -10.70 10.67
C LEU A 192 0.20 -11.33 9.36
N ILE A 193 -0.18 -10.52 8.37
CA ILE A 193 -0.57 -11.00 7.04
C ILE A 193 0.63 -11.64 6.33
N ALA A 194 1.84 -11.08 6.48
CA ALA A 194 3.06 -11.65 5.93
C ALA A 194 3.41 -13.00 6.57
N ALA A 195 3.18 -13.14 7.87
CA ALA A 195 3.35 -14.38 8.63
C ALA A 195 2.21 -15.41 8.41
N SER A 196 1.11 -15.00 7.77
CA SER A 196 -0.04 -15.88 7.53
C SER A 196 0.32 -17.02 6.59
N PRO A 197 -0.29 -18.21 6.76
CA PRO A 197 -0.11 -19.35 5.88
C PRO A 197 -0.34 -18.98 4.41
N LYS A 198 0.39 -19.60 3.49
CA LYS A 198 0.31 -19.34 2.06
C LYS A 198 -1.12 -19.47 1.51
N SER A 199 -1.90 -20.41 2.04
CA SER A 199 -3.31 -20.60 1.69
C SER A 199 -4.18 -19.40 2.02
N VAL A 200 -4.00 -18.77 3.19
CA VAL A 200 -4.73 -17.56 3.59
C VAL A 200 -4.37 -16.39 2.68
N ARG A 201 -3.09 -16.19 2.40
CA ARG A 201 -2.63 -15.15 1.49
C ARG A 201 -3.16 -15.35 0.07
N SER A 202 -3.12 -16.58 -0.44
CA SER A 202 -3.67 -16.91 -1.76
C SER A 202 -5.17 -16.71 -1.83
N TRP A 203 -5.90 -17.09 -0.78
CA TRP A 203 -7.33 -16.86 -0.68
C TRP A 203 -7.66 -15.36 -0.65
N MET A 204 -6.96 -14.57 0.15
CA MET A 204 -7.10 -13.11 0.17
C MET A 204 -6.86 -12.50 -1.20
N GLN A 205 -5.81 -12.95 -1.90
CA GLN A 205 -5.48 -12.49 -3.25
C GLN A 205 -6.52 -12.92 -4.29
N SER A 206 -7.07 -14.14 -4.19
CA SER A 206 -8.11 -14.63 -5.10
C SER A 206 -9.41 -13.86 -4.92
N ARG A 207 -9.77 -13.53 -3.68
CA ARG A 207 -10.94 -12.69 -3.39
C ARG A 207 -10.77 -11.28 -3.92
N ALA A 208 -9.55 -10.71 -3.84
CA ALA A 208 -9.25 -9.42 -4.44
C ALA A 208 -9.46 -9.41 -5.96
N ARG A 209 -9.14 -10.53 -6.63
CA ARG A 209 -9.34 -10.67 -8.08
C ARG A 209 -10.80 -10.90 -8.49
N LEU A 210 -11.58 -11.54 -7.61
CA LEU A 210 -13.00 -11.82 -7.84
C LEU A 210 -13.93 -10.66 -7.44
N ALA A 211 -13.41 -9.65 -6.75
CA ALA A 211 -14.17 -8.48 -6.35
C ALA A 211 -14.35 -7.51 -7.53
N ASP A 212 -15.03 -7.98 -8.59
CA ASP A 212 -15.57 -7.12 -9.62
C ASP A 212 -16.67 -6.24 -9.02
N GLY A 213 -16.28 -5.04 -8.61
CA GLY A 213 -17.17 -3.90 -8.47
C GLY A 213 -18.23 -3.90 -7.37
N HIS A 214 -18.58 -5.03 -6.77
CA HIS A 214 -19.74 -5.13 -5.88
C HIS A 214 -19.46 -5.61 -4.45
N GLN A 215 -18.23 -5.89 -4.06
CA GLN A 215 -17.95 -6.32 -2.69
C GLN A 215 -17.19 -5.27 -1.89
N ILE A 216 -17.81 -4.87 -0.80
CA ILE A 216 -17.30 -3.99 0.25
C ILE A 216 -16.15 -4.67 0.96
N GLY A 217 -14.91 -4.45 0.50
CA GLY A 217 -13.72 -5.00 1.13
C GLY A 217 -13.64 -6.53 1.08
N LEU A 218 -12.45 -7.06 1.25
CA LEU A 218 -12.25 -8.50 1.34
C LEU A 218 -12.49 -8.94 2.78
N PRO A 219 -13.61 -9.59 3.09
CA PRO A 219 -13.74 -10.18 4.41
C PRO A 219 -12.69 -11.27 4.55
N VAL A 220 -11.78 -11.08 5.50
CA VAL A 220 -10.78 -12.10 5.88
C VAL A 220 -11.42 -13.13 6.79
N CYS A 221 -12.39 -12.72 7.59
CA CYS A 221 -13.16 -13.62 8.46
C CYS A 221 -14.59 -13.13 8.63
N GLY A 222 -15.48 -14.03 9.05
CA GLY A 222 -16.87 -13.68 9.38
C GLY A 222 -16.98 -13.02 10.76
N LYS A 223 -18.08 -12.28 10.99
CA LYS A 223 -18.39 -11.62 12.28
C LYS A 223 -18.28 -12.57 13.49
N ALA A 224 -18.74 -13.82 13.33
CA ALA A 224 -18.73 -14.79 14.42
C ALA A 224 -17.31 -15.18 14.85
N VAL A 225 -16.40 -15.31 13.89
CA VAL A 225 -14.97 -15.61 14.15
C VAL A 225 -14.31 -14.45 14.86
N LEU A 226 -14.51 -13.21 14.37
CA LEU A 226 -13.98 -12.02 15.02
C LEU A 226 -14.56 -11.84 16.44
N LYS A 227 -15.85 -12.08 16.65
CA LYS A 227 -16.46 -12.02 17.98
C LYS A 227 -15.81 -13.00 18.96
N ARG A 228 -15.56 -14.26 18.53
CA ARG A 228 -14.83 -15.25 19.33
C ARG A 228 -13.41 -14.80 19.67
N ALA A 229 -12.68 -14.26 18.67
CA ALA A 229 -11.34 -13.73 18.87
C ALA A 229 -11.30 -12.58 19.90
N LEU A 230 -12.22 -11.64 19.82
CA LEU A 230 -12.36 -10.55 20.76
C LEU A 230 -12.71 -11.05 22.16
N THR A 231 -13.64 -12.02 22.27
CA THR A 231 -14.05 -12.62 23.54
C THR A 231 -12.90 -13.36 24.21
N ALA A 232 -12.13 -14.15 23.46
CA ALA A 232 -10.96 -14.87 23.96
C ALA A 232 -9.89 -13.93 24.56
N GLN A 233 -9.81 -12.70 24.09
CA GLN A 233 -8.85 -11.70 24.56
C GLN A 233 -9.38 -10.78 25.67
N ARG A 234 -10.64 -10.95 26.12
CA ARG A 234 -11.27 -10.09 27.16
C ARG A 234 -10.82 -10.41 28.59
N MET A 235 -9.91 -11.35 28.80
CA MET A 235 -9.43 -11.77 30.13
C MET A 235 -8.82 -10.62 30.96
N ARG A 236 -8.42 -9.52 30.34
CA ARG A 236 -7.86 -8.33 31.01
C ARG A 236 -8.53 -7.05 30.51
N PRO A 237 -8.80 -6.09 31.41
CA PRO A 237 -9.28 -4.76 31.02
C PRO A 237 -8.36 -4.14 29.95
N TRP A 238 -8.96 -3.46 28.98
CA TRP A 238 -8.22 -2.76 27.95
C TRP A 238 -8.66 -1.30 27.90
N ILE A 239 -7.98 -0.50 28.69
CA ILE A 239 -8.21 0.93 28.77
C ILE A 239 -7.13 1.64 27.99
N VAL A 240 -7.54 2.49 27.08
CA VAL A 240 -6.66 3.32 26.24
C VAL A 240 -6.83 4.78 26.66
N LYS A 241 -5.72 5.44 26.96
CA LYS A 241 -5.71 6.88 27.25
C LYS A 241 -5.62 7.66 25.94
N ASP A 242 -6.54 8.62 25.77
CA ASP A 242 -6.53 9.56 24.64
C ASP A 242 -6.64 10.98 25.22
N GLY A 243 -5.51 11.59 25.45
CA GLY A 243 -5.42 12.86 26.18
C GLY A 243 -5.99 12.73 27.60
N ARG A 244 -7.02 13.52 27.91
CA ARG A 244 -7.70 13.51 29.22
C ARG A 244 -8.77 12.41 29.37
N HIS A 245 -9.07 11.67 28.30
CA HIS A 245 -10.15 10.68 28.29
C HIS A 245 -9.61 9.26 28.27
N SER A 246 -10.34 8.35 28.94
CA SER A 246 -10.09 6.92 28.90
C SER A 246 -11.18 6.25 28.07
N ARG A 247 -10.80 5.32 27.20
CA ARG A 247 -11.74 4.57 26.35
C ARG A 247 -11.49 3.08 26.42
N CYS A 248 -12.52 2.30 26.19
CA CYS A 248 -12.41 0.85 26.08
C CYS A 248 -11.73 0.48 24.76
N GLY A 249 -10.54 -0.12 24.81
CA GLY A 249 -9.79 -0.57 23.63
C GLY A 249 -10.54 -1.62 22.81
N PHE A 250 -11.35 -2.47 23.45
CA PHE A 250 -12.18 -3.46 22.75
C PHE A 250 -13.27 -2.83 21.89
N GLU A 251 -13.90 -1.73 22.32
CA GLU A 251 -14.89 -1.04 21.49
C GLU A 251 -14.28 -0.42 20.27
N LEU A 252 -13.10 0.19 20.42
CA LEU A 252 -12.36 0.78 19.33
C LEU A 252 -11.91 -0.30 18.33
N ALA A 253 -11.28 -1.37 18.84
CA ALA A 253 -10.83 -2.48 18.04
C ALA A 253 -11.98 -3.20 17.31
N THR A 254 -13.13 -3.38 17.98
CA THR A 254 -14.29 -4.02 17.37
C THR A 254 -14.79 -3.22 16.17
N SER A 255 -14.93 -1.89 16.29
CA SER A 255 -15.39 -1.04 15.18
C SER A 255 -14.41 -1.09 13.99
N GLY A 256 -13.10 -0.99 14.26
CA GLY A 256 -12.08 -1.06 13.23
C GLY A 256 -11.99 -2.43 12.55
N LEU A 257 -11.93 -3.51 13.34
CA LEU A 257 -11.75 -4.87 12.82
C LEU A 257 -13.01 -5.40 12.10
N LEU A 258 -14.22 -5.04 12.53
CA LEU A 258 -15.42 -5.35 11.76
C LEU A 258 -15.38 -4.72 10.38
N ARG A 259 -14.82 -3.52 10.27
CA ARG A 259 -14.59 -2.85 9.00
C ARG A 259 -13.53 -3.57 8.16
N ASP A 260 -12.36 -3.83 8.75
CA ASP A 260 -11.17 -4.23 8.01
C ASP A 260 -11.09 -5.74 7.75
N LEU A 261 -11.45 -6.56 8.74
CA LEU A 261 -11.41 -8.01 8.59
C LEU A 261 -12.72 -8.61 8.08
N CYS A 262 -13.86 -8.02 8.46
CA CYS A 262 -15.16 -8.55 8.06
C CYS A 262 -15.76 -7.82 6.86
N GLY A 263 -15.15 -6.70 6.41
CA GLY A 263 -15.61 -5.95 5.24
C GLY A 263 -16.96 -5.26 5.39
N LEU A 264 -17.40 -4.98 6.63
CA LEU A 264 -18.74 -4.43 6.88
C LEU A 264 -18.81 -2.93 6.60
N GLY A 265 -19.96 -2.48 6.10
CA GLY A 265 -20.32 -1.06 6.03
C GLY A 265 -20.52 -0.44 7.42
N TRP A 266 -20.38 0.89 7.54
CA TRP A 266 -20.58 1.58 8.81
C TRP A 266 -22.01 1.43 9.34
N LYS A 267 -23.02 1.30 8.47
CA LYS A 267 -24.41 1.01 8.84
C LYS A 267 -24.52 -0.35 9.54
N ASP A 268 -23.91 -1.38 8.97
CA ASP A 268 -23.94 -2.75 9.51
C ASP A 268 -23.16 -2.85 10.82
N ILE A 269 -22.05 -2.11 10.94
CA ILE A 269 -21.26 -2.02 12.17
C ILE A 269 -22.06 -1.33 13.26
N ALA A 270 -22.75 -0.25 12.92
CA ALA A 270 -23.62 0.48 13.85
C ALA A 270 -24.73 -0.41 14.40
N LEU A 271 -25.40 -1.15 13.53
CA LEU A 271 -26.42 -2.13 13.91
C LEU A 271 -25.81 -3.26 14.78
N ALA A 272 -24.67 -3.82 14.37
CA ALA A 272 -24.04 -4.91 15.11
C ALA A 272 -23.56 -4.52 16.51
N GLN A 273 -23.27 -3.25 16.75
CA GLN A 273 -22.80 -2.73 18.04
C GLN A 273 -23.89 -1.97 18.82
N ASN A 274 -25.09 -1.83 18.29
CA ASN A 274 -26.17 -1.00 18.83
C ASN A 274 -25.68 0.43 19.14
N ARG A 275 -25.05 1.07 18.14
CA ARG A 275 -24.49 2.42 18.23
C ARG A 275 -24.88 3.24 16.99
N THR A 276 -24.66 4.55 17.06
CA THR A 276 -24.86 5.41 15.89
C THR A 276 -23.71 5.24 14.88
N ILE A 277 -23.99 5.50 13.60
CA ILE A 277 -22.98 5.48 12.52
C ILE A 277 -21.82 6.43 12.85
N ALA A 278 -22.13 7.62 13.37
CA ALA A 278 -21.11 8.61 13.76
C ALA A 278 -20.19 8.07 14.86
N THR A 279 -20.74 7.34 15.84
CA THR A 279 -19.96 6.74 16.93
C THR A 279 -19.02 5.65 16.42
N VAL A 280 -19.51 4.70 15.62
CA VAL A 280 -18.68 3.60 15.13
C VAL A 280 -17.62 4.09 14.14
N ARG A 281 -17.92 5.10 13.33
CA ARG A 281 -16.95 5.75 12.44
C ARG A 281 -15.83 6.41 13.25
N ARG A 282 -16.17 7.21 14.25
CA ARG A 282 -15.19 7.84 15.16
C ARG A 282 -14.34 6.82 15.91
N ASN A 283 -14.93 5.69 16.34
CA ASN A 283 -14.19 4.61 16.97
C ASN A 283 -13.23 3.93 15.98
N GLY A 284 -13.64 3.73 14.74
CA GLY A 284 -12.78 3.23 13.66
C GLY A 284 -11.59 4.14 13.38
N ASP A 285 -11.83 5.45 13.23
CA ASP A 285 -10.76 6.43 13.02
C ASP A 285 -9.79 6.48 14.20
N HIS A 286 -10.29 6.32 15.42
CA HIS A 286 -9.46 6.26 16.61
C HIS A 286 -8.66 4.96 16.68
N HIS A 287 -9.28 3.81 16.37
CA HIS A 287 -8.60 2.52 16.24
C HIS A 287 -7.38 2.64 15.31
N TRP A 288 -7.55 3.22 14.12
CA TRP A 288 -6.48 3.39 13.15
C TRP A 288 -5.35 4.29 13.64
N ARG A 289 -5.69 5.36 14.34
CA ARG A 289 -4.66 6.24 14.95
C ARG A 289 -3.84 5.49 16.00
N LEU A 290 -4.49 4.67 16.82
CA LEU A 290 -3.82 3.90 17.86
C LEU A 290 -2.96 2.77 17.28
N VAL A 291 -3.47 2.02 16.30
CA VAL A 291 -2.69 0.98 15.61
C VAL A 291 -1.39 1.55 15.02
N SER A 292 -1.42 2.81 14.55
CA SER A 292 -0.24 3.44 13.96
C SER A 292 0.68 4.15 14.94
N ARG A 293 0.28 4.38 16.20
CA ARG A 293 1.03 5.23 17.15
C ARG A 293 1.31 4.59 18.50
N ASP A 294 0.53 3.60 18.91
CA ASP A 294 0.61 2.94 20.20
C ASP A 294 0.97 1.46 19.99
N LEU A 295 2.22 1.11 20.27
CA LEU A 295 2.73 -0.25 20.10
C LEU A 295 2.00 -1.28 20.98
N GLY A 296 1.59 -0.88 22.19
CA GLY A 296 0.83 -1.76 23.09
C GLY A 296 -0.55 -2.09 22.53
N TYR A 297 -1.24 -1.07 22.02
CA TYR A 297 -2.51 -1.22 21.33
C TYR A 297 -2.38 -2.09 20.08
N ALA A 298 -1.41 -1.77 19.24
CA ALA A 298 -1.13 -2.49 18.01
C ALA A 298 -0.82 -3.97 18.24
N SER A 299 0.02 -4.29 19.23
CA SER A 299 0.34 -5.66 19.61
C SER A 299 -0.89 -6.46 20.05
N ARG A 300 -1.78 -5.83 20.80
CA ARG A 300 -3.03 -6.46 21.25
C ARG A 300 -4.00 -6.71 20.08
N VAL A 301 -4.11 -5.75 19.17
CA VAL A 301 -4.87 -5.91 17.92
C VAL A 301 -4.30 -7.05 17.08
N ALA A 302 -2.98 -7.12 16.92
CA ALA A 302 -2.30 -8.21 16.19
C ALA A 302 -2.63 -9.59 16.78
N THR A 303 -2.68 -9.72 18.10
CA THR A 303 -3.08 -10.97 18.77
C THR A 303 -4.51 -11.38 18.44
N ILE A 304 -5.46 -10.42 18.45
CA ILE A 304 -6.86 -10.67 18.08
C ILE A 304 -6.96 -11.11 16.62
N VAL A 305 -6.26 -10.42 15.72
CA VAL A 305 -6.27 -10.72 14.29
C VAL A 305 -5.65 -12.09 14.02
N ARG A 306 -4.53 -12.43 14.66
CA ARG A 306 -3.91 -13.74 14.55
C ARG A 306 -4.88 -14.84 14.95
N PHE A 307 -5.51 -14.72 16.10
CA PHE A 307 -6.49 -15.68 16.58
C PHE A 307 -7.68 -15.83 15.60
N ALA A 308 -8.18 -14.71 15.05
CA ALA A 308 -9.27 -14.74 14.06
C ALA A 308 -8.83 -15.46 12.78
N MET A 309 -7.60 -15.22 12.31
CA MET A 309 -7.08 -15.85 11.08
C MET A 309 -6.79 -17.34 11.25
N GLU A 310 -6.23 -17.75 12.38
CA GLU A 310 -5.97 -19.16 12.69
C GLU A 310 -7.25 -20.00 12.78
N ASN A 311 -8.35 -19.38 13.22
CA ASN A 311 -9.64 -20.04 13.37
C ASN A 311 -10.57 -19.87 12.16
N PHE A 312 -10.14 -19.15 11.14
CA PHE A 312 -10.89 -18.96 9.89
C PHE A 312 -10.64 -20.06 8.88
N LEU A 313 -9.45 -20.65 8.88
CA LEU A 313 -9.14 -21.74 7.98
C LEU A 313 -10.08 -22.91 8.29
N PRO A 314 -10.85 -23.43 7.32
CA PRO A 314 -11.52 -24.71 7.52
C PRO A 314 -10.44 -25.72 7.90
N ARG A 315 -10.58 -26.36 9.05
CA ARG A 315 -9.76 -27.50 9.42
C ARG A 315 -9.86 -28.45 8.23
N GLY A 316 -8.76 -28.62 7.53
CA GLY A 316 -8.74 -29.50 6.36
C GLY A 316 -9.43 -30.80 6.74
N THR A 317 -10.43 -31.15 5.95
CA THR A 317 -10.88 -32.54 5.88
C THR A 317 -9.65 -33.32 5.50
N GLY A 318 -9.10 -34.04 6.50
CA GLY A 318 -8.01 -34.96 6.33
C GLY A 318 -8.32 -36.07 5.33
#